data_2b1d6a1a9e1e1b7defd4e92ae9068f79
#
_entry.id   2b1d6a1a9e1e1b7defd4e92ae9068f79
#
_cell.length_a   1.000
_cell.length_b   1.000
_cell.length_c   1.000
_cell.angle_alpha   90.00
_cell.angle_beta   90.00
_cell.angle_gamma   90.00
#
_symmetry.space_group_name_H-M   'P 1'
#
loop_
_entity.id
_entity.type
_entity.pdbx_description
1 polymer ?
#
loop_
_entity_poly.entity_id
_entity_poly.type
_entity_poly.pdbx_seq_one_letter_code
_entity_poly.pdbx_strand_id
1 'polypeptide(L)'
;LGQICTMNIWTGDGFKDIPTDRLGPRMRYKESIDEILSEPFDFTKVKPCIESKVFGIGVESYTVGSAEFALSYAAMNRDKCIPLMDNGHYHPTEVVSDKIPALLTFFPEIALHITRPVRWDSDHVVLFDDETKELCKEIARCGGLDGRVYLALDYFDASVNRIAAWVTGFRNVQKALLNALLTPDMTAEQNAGNFTDLLVRQEELKTMPFGEIWAEYCRRCGVPEDGAWLPLVRAYEKNVLEARA
;
A
#
# COMPACT_ATOMS: atom_id res chain seq x y z
N LEU A 1 1.50 8.67 -20.27
CA LEU A 1 2.56 8.81 -19.28
C LEU A 1 3.53 7.61 -19.29
N GLY A 2 3.23 6.52 -20.00
CA GLY A 2 4.07 5.32 -20.06
C GLY A 2 4.11 4.49 -18.77
N GLN A 3 3.22 4.77 -17.81
CA GLN A 3 3.11 4.02 -16.56
C GLN A 3 2.02 2.96 -16.66
N ILE A 4 2.22 1.82 -16.00
CA ILE A 4 1.21 0.78 -15.84
C ILE A 4 0.23 1.23 -14.75
N CYS A 5 -1.06 1.13 -15.04
CA CYS A 5 -2.13 1.38 -14.08
C CYS A 5 -2.58 0.05 -13.45
N THR A 6 -2.80 0.03 -12.15
CA THR A 6 -3.49 -1.07 -11.48
C THR A 6 -4.99 -0.83 -11.51
N MET A 7 -5.75 -1.87 -11.83
CA MET A 7 -7.21 -1.86 -11.77
C MET A 7 -7.64 -2.72 -10.58
N ASN A 8 -8.09 -2.07 -9.53
CA ASN A 8 -8.48 -2.76 -8.31
C ASN A 8 -9.87 -3.41 -8.46
N ILE A 9 -9.97 -4.69 -8.12
CA ILE A 9 -11.21 -5.46 -8.05
C ILE A 9 -11.37 -5.96 -6.61
N TRP A 10 -12.40 -5.48 -5.94
CA TRP A 10 -12.73 -5.85 -4.58
C TRP A 10 -14.24 -5.78 -4.33
N THR A 11 -14.70 -6.33 -3.23
CA THR A 11 -16.08 -6.17 -2.78
C THR A 11 -16.13 -5.78 -1.31
N GLY A 12 -16.99 -4.82 -0.99
CA GLY A 12 -17.34 -4.46 0.39
C GLY A 12 -18.38 -5.38 1.02
N ASP A 13 -18.90 -6.35 0.25
CA ASP A 13 -19.92 -7.27 0.73
C ASP A 13 -19.43 -8.14 1.86
N GLY A 14 -20.28 -8.30 2.84
CA GLY A 14 -20.01 -9.10 4.03
C GLY A 14 -21.28 -9.53 4.73
N PHE A 15 -21.11 -10.10 5.90
CA PHE A 15 -22.20 -10.63 6.72
C PHE A 15 -22.22 -9.95 8.07
N LYS A 16 -23.39 -9.47 8.44
CA LYS A 16 -23.62 -8.74 9.68
C LYS A 16 -23.70 -9.64 10.91
N ASP A 17 -24.40 -10.75 10.75
CA ASP A 17 -24.67 -11.76 11.77
C ASP A 17 -24.22 -13.15 11.33
N ILE A 18 -24.68 -14.19 12.02
CA ILE A 18 -24.38 -15.57 11.67
C ILE A 18 -25.08 -15.92 10.33
N PRO A 19 -24.36 -15.96 9.21
CA PRO A 19 -24.95 -16.27 7.92
C PRO A 19 -25.20 -17.77 7.78
N THR A 20 -26.30 -18.12 7.11
CA THR A 20 -26.63 -19.52 6.76
C THR A 20 -25.93 -19.97 5.47
N ASP A 21 -25.68 -19.03 4.55
CA ASP A 21 -24.96 -19.29 3.30
C ASP A 21 -23.76 -18.36 3.17
N ARG A 22 -22.56 -18.90 3.26
CA ARG A 22 -21.30 -18.17 3.04
C ARG A 22 -20.65 -18.52 1.71
N LEU A 23 -21.09 -19.59 1.06
CA LEU A 23 -20.54 -20.03 -0.21
C LEU A 23 -21.17 -19.30 -1.40
N GLY A 24 -22.49 -19.18 -1.42
CA GLY A 24 -23.21 -18.56 -2.53
C GLY A 24 -22.74 -17.16 -2.89
N PRO A 25 -22.60 -16.21 -1.95
CA PRO A 25 -22.04 -14.89 -2.25
C PRO A 25 -20.62 -14.93 -2.83
N ARG A 26 -19.76 -15.84 -2.35
CA ARG A 26 -18.40 -16.01 -2.88
C ARG A 26 -18.38 -16.59 -4.29
N MET A 27 -19.30 -17.50 -4.59
CA MET A 27 -19.47 -18.01 -5.96
C MET A 27 -19.90 -16.91 -6.92
N ARG A 28 -20.86 -16.07 -6.55
CA ARG A 28 -21.28 -14.91 -7.35
C ARG A 28 -20.15 -13.89 -7.54
N TYR A 29 -19.39 -13.63 -6.49
CA TYR A 29 -18.23 -12.74 -6.59
C TYR A 29 -17.19 -13.31 -7.55
N LYS A 30 -16.91 -14.62 -7.46
CA LYS A 30 -16.02 -15.30 -8.39
C LYS A 30 -16.52 -15.17 -9.84
N GLU A 31 -17.79 -15.44 -10.08
CA GLU A 31 -18.45 -15.31 -11.40
C GLU A 31 -18.29 -13.88 -11.95
N SER A 32 -18.50 -12.85 -11.10
CA SER A 32 -18.32 -11.45 -11.50
C SER A 32 -16.88 -11.14 -11.90
N ILE A 33 -15.90 -11.66 -11.15
CA ILE A 33 -14.48 -11.47 -11.51
C ILE A 33 -14.16 -12.23 -12.79
N ASP A 34 -14.66 -13.46 -12.94
CA ASP A 34 -14.46 -14.25 -14.17
C ASP A 34 -15.00 -13.51 -15.41
N GLU A 35 -16.17 -12.85 -15.29
CA GLU A 35 -16.75 -12.03 -16.34
C GLU A 35 -15.87 -10.81 -16.65
N ILE A 36 -15.43 -10.05 -15.65
CA ILE A 36 -14.52 -8.91 -15.81
C ILE A 36 -13.23 -9.34 -16.54
N LEU A 37 -12.62 -10.44 -16.09
CA LEU A 37 -11.36 -10.93 -16.63
C LEU A 37 -11.52 -11.77 -17.90
N SER A 38 -12.74 -11.93 -18.40
CA SER A 38 -13.00 -12.47 -19.75
C SER A 38 -12.71 -11.44 -20.85
N GLU A 39 -12.77 -10.15 -20.50
CA GLU A 39 -12.38 -9.06 -21.40
C GLU A 39 -10.86 -9.01 -21.58
N PRO A 40 -10.37 -8.71 -22.78
CA PRO A 40 -8.93 -8.63 -23.02
C PRO A 40 -8.33 -7.37 -22.40
N PHE A 41 -7.32 -7.52 -21.54
CA PHE A 41 -6.53 -6.44 -21.00
C PHE A 41 -5.14 -6.38 -21.62
N ASP A 42 -4.68 -5.18 -21.93
CA ASP A 42 -3.29 -4.95 -22.29
C ASP A 42 -2.44 -4.82 -21.01
N PHE A 43 -1.83 -5.92 -20.59
CA PHE A 43 -1.02 -5.97 -19.35
C PHE A 43 0.21 -5.06 -19.34
N THR A 44 0.56 -4.49 -20.49
CA THR A 44 1.60 -3.44 -20.55
C THR A 44 1.07 -2.07 -20.13
N LYS A 45 -0.25 -1.93 -19.97
CA LYS A 45 -0.92 -0.68 -19.57
C LYS A 45 -1.76 -0.81 -18.31
N VAL A 46 -2.45 -1.95 -18.15
CA VAL A 46 -3.36 -2.17 -17.04
C VAL A 46 -3.12 -3.54 -16.41
N LYS A 47 -2.95 -3.59 -15.10
CA LYS A 47 -2.87 -4.82 -14.31
C LYS A 47 -4.15 -4.96 -13.48
N PRO A 48 -5.04 -5.89 -13.80
CA PRO A 48 -6.13 -6.23 -12.89
C PRO A 48 -5.58 -6.79 -11.58
N CYS A 49 -6.11 -6.30 -10.47
CA CYS A 49 -5.64 -6.65 -9.12
C CYS A 49 -6.80 -7.14 -8.29
N ILE A 50 -6.64 -8.26 -7.61
CA ILE A 50 -7.66 -8.78 -6.67
C ILE A 50 -7.26 -8.39 -5.25
N GLU A 51 -8.05 -7.50 -4.66
CA GLU A 51 -7.81 -7.03 -3.31
C GLU A 51 -8.58 -7.85 -2.29
N SER A 52 -7.90 -8.20 -1.21
CA SER A 52 -8.51 -8.83 -0.06
C SER A 52 -8.98 -7.80 0.97
N LYS A 53 -10.05 -8.14 1.69
CA LYS A 53 -10.50 -7.39 2.85
C LYS A 53 -10.74 -8.32 4.03
N VAL A 54 -10.28 -7.96 5.21
CA VAL A 54 -10.38 -8.79 6.41
C VAL A 54 -11.67 -8.49 7.17
N PHE A 55 -12.02 -7.19 7.23
CA PHE A 55 -13.24 -6.72 7.89
C PHE A 55 -14.18 -6.14 6.86
N GLY A 56 -15.49 -6.28 7.09
CA GLY A 56 -16.49 -5.56 6.34
C GLY A 56 -16.42 -4.06 6.59
N ILE A 57 -17.01 -3.29 5.69
CA ILE A 57 -17.15 -1.85 5.84
C ILE A 57 -18.35 -1.59 6.76
N GLY A 58 -18.07 -1.03 7.92
CA GLY A 58 -19.11 -0.65 8.88
C GLY A 58 -19.56 -1.78 9.79
N VAL A 59 -20.65 -2.47 9.47
CA VAL A 59 -21.31 -3.43 10.37
C VAL A 59 -21.08 -4.90 10.02
N GLU A 60 -20.42 -5.19 8.91
CA GLU A 60 -20.13 -6.55 8.48
C GLU A 60 -18.99 -7.13 9.32
N SER A 61 -19.22 -8.34 9.87
CA SER A 61 -18.23 -9.06 10.68
C SER A 61 -17.39 -10.03 9.83
N TYR A 62 -17.92 -10.43 8.66
CA TYR A 62 -17.29 -11.39 7.76
C TYR A 62 -17.34 -10.84 6.33
N THR A 63 -16.24 -10.91 5.61
CA THR A 63 -16.19 -10.45 4.22
C THR A 63 -16.33 -11.56 3.20
N VAL A 64 -16.93 -11.25 2.07
CA VAL A 64 -16.99 -12.15 0.90
C VAL A 64 -15.61 -12.27 0.27
N GLY A 65 -14.92 -11.13 0.05
CA GLY A 65 -13.58 -11.04 -0.53
C GLY A 65 -12.47 -11.17 0.52
N SER A 66 -12.42 -12.27 1.27
CA SER A 66 -11.38 -12.50 2.28
C SER A 66 -10.00 -12.73 1.66
N ALA A 67 -8.94 -12.71 2.49
CA ALA A 67 -7.56 -12.97 2.05
C ALA A 67 -7.43 -14.33 1.36
N GLU A 68 -8.08 -15.37 1.90
CA GLU A 68 -8.07 -16.71 1.32
C GLU A 68 -8.71 -16.73 -0.07
N PHE A 69 -9.82 -15.98 -0.26
CA PHE A 69 -10.48 -15.86 -1.56
C PHE A 69 -9.57 -15.15 -2.57
N ALA A 70 -9.09 -13.96 -2.22
CA ALA A 70 -8.31 -13.11 -3.12
C ALA A 70 -7.01 -13.80 -3.55
N LEU A 71 -6.26 -14.36 -2.60
CA LEU A 71 -4.99 -15.06 -2.89
C LEU A 71 -5.22 -16.33 -3.70
N SER A 72 -6.24 -17.13 -3.35
CA SER A 72 -6.57 -18.34 -4.12
C SER A 72 -6.97 -18.00 -5.55
N TYR A 73 -7.81 -16.97 -5.72
CA TYR A 73 -8.22 -16.53 -7.05
C TYR A 73 -7.04 -16.05 -7.89
N ALA A 74 -6.21 -15.14 -7.34
CA ALA A 74 -5.04 -14.63 -8.03
C ALA A 74 -4.03 -15.77 -8.37
N ALA A 75 -3.83 -16.72 -7.45
CA ALA A 75 -2.93 -17.85 -7.68
C ALA A 75 -3.40 -18.78 -8.81
N MET A 76 -4.70 -18.93 -8.98
CA MET A 76 -5.30 -19.73 -10.06
C MET A 76 -5.38 -18.99 -11.41
N ASN A 77 -5.26 -17.66 -11.41
CA ASN A 77 -5.44 -16.80 -12.58
C ASN A 77 -4.24 -15.85 -12.80
N ARG A 78 -3.01 -16.33 -12.59
CA ARG A 78 -1.78 -15.52 -12.64
C ARG A 78 -1.52 -14.87 -13.99
N ASP A 79 -2.08 -15.42 -15.06
CA ASP A 79 -2.02 -14.89 -16.41
C ASP A 79 -2.99 -13.74 -16.66
N LYS A 80 -3.93 -13.51 -15.73
CA LYS A 80 -5.01 -12.52 -15.88
C LYS A 80 -5.03 -11.44 -14.81
N CYS A 81 -4.49 -11.72 -13.63
CA CYS A 81 -4.50 -10.77 -12.52
C CYS A 81 -3.34 -10.99 -11.55
N ILE A 82 -3.07 -9.99 -10.72
CA ILE A 82 -2.11 -10.05 -9.62
C ILE A 82 -2.81 -9.84 -8.27
N PRO A 83 -2.25 -10.35 -7.16
CA PRO A 83 -2.80 -10.04 -5.85
C PRO A 83 -2.51 -8.59 -5.48
N LEU A 84 -3.47 -7.96 -4.78
CA LEU A 84 -3.31 -6.66 -4.18
C LEU A 84 -3.46 -6.78 -2.66
N MET A 85 -2.47 -6.29 -1.93
CA MET A 85 -2.55 -6.09 -0.50
C MET A 85 -2.84 -4.62 -0.20
N ASP A 86 -3.73 -4.36 0.74
CA ASP A 86 -3.81 -3.09 1.44
C ASP A 86 -3.32 -3.29 2.88
N ASN A 87 -2.41 -2.46 3.37
CA ASN A 87 -1.86 -2.65 4.71
C ASN A 87 -2.88 -2.36 5.82
N GLY A 88 -3.97 -1.68 5.51
CA GLY A 88 -5.10 -1.49 6.42
C GLY A 88 -6.07 -2.67 6.51
N HIS A 89 -5.97 -3.63 5.59
CA HIS A 89 -6.89 -4.76 5.49
C HIS A 89 -6.42 -6.01 6.26
N TYR A 90 -5.56 -5.83 7.26
CA TYR A 90 -5.05 -6.91 8.11
C TYR A 90 -5.31 -6.63 9.59
N HIS A 91 -5.26 -7.68 10.39
CA HIS A 91 -5.42 -7.51 11.83
C HIS A 91 -4.29 -6.61 12.38
N PRO A 92 -4.57 -5.68 13.33
CA PRO A 92 -3.57 -4.74 13.83
C PRO A 92 -2.32 -5.34 14.47
N THR A 93 -2.33 -6.65 14.76
CA THR A 93 -1.16 -7.39 15.28
C THR A 93 -0.34 -8.07 14.19
N GLU A 94 -0.77 -8.01 12.94
CA GLU A 94 -0.01 -8.58 11.82
C GLU A 94 1.05 -7.63 11.31
N VAL A 95 2.22 -8.16 10.98
CA VAL A 95 3.30 -7.42 10.33
C VAL A 95 3.12 -7.51 8.82
N VAL A 96 2.56 -6.48 8.21
CA VAL A 96 2.20 -6.51 6.78
C VAL A 96 3.43 -6.53 5.88
N SER A 97 4.54 -5.90 6.29
CA SER A 97 5.80 -5.94 5.53
C SER A 97 6.31 -7.37 5.30
N ASP A 98 6.09 -8.30 6.24
CA ASP A 98 6.47 -9.72 6.11
C ASP A 98 5.68 -10.47 5.02
N LYS A 99 4.52 -9.96 4.64
CA LYS A 99 3.69 -10.55 3.58
C LYS A 99 4.25 -10.28 2.17
N ILE A 100 5.04 -9.22 1.99
CA ILE A 100 5.64 -8.85 0.70
C ILE A 100 6.54 -9.98 0.16
N PRO A 101 7.58 -10.43 0.88
CA PRO A 101 8.43 -11.53 0.42
C PRO A 101 7.66 -12.84 0.30
N ALA A 102 6.70 -13.09 1.19
CA ALA A 102 5.87 -14.28 1.12
C ALA A 102 5.08 -14.36 -0.21
N LEU A 103 4.44 -13.26 -0.62
CA LEU A 103 3.73 -13.22 -1.90
C LEU A 103 4.67 -13.24 -3.10
N LEU A 104 5.79 -12.53 -3.06
CA LEU A 104 6.79 -12.52 -4.15
C LEU A 104 7.49 -13.87 -4.37
N THR A 105 7.35 -14.82 -3.42
CA THR A 105 7.77 -16.21 -3.63
C THR A 105 6.88 -16.92 -4.66
N PHE A 106 5.61 -16.57 -4.72
CA PHE A 106 4.62 -17.24 -5.57
C PHE A 106 4.18 -16.41 -6.78
N PHE A 107 4.28 -15.09 -6.70
CA PHE A 107 3.85 -14.17 -7.74
C PHE A 107 5.05 -13.37 -8.27
N PRO A 108 5.21 -13.22 -9.59
CA PRO A 108 6.27 -12.39 -10.14
C PRO A 108 6.06 -10.90 -9.83
N GLU A 109 4.81 -10.49 -9.68
CA GLU A 109 4.38 -9.12 -9.44
C GLU A 109 3.24 -9.09 -8.44
N ILE A 110 3.19 -8.05 -7.62
CA ILE A 110 2.10 -7.78 -6.67
C ILE A 110 1.74 -6.29 -6.69
N ALA A 111 0.54 -5.95 -6.26
CA ALA A 111 0.16 -4.58 -5.95
C ALA A 111 0.05 -4.37 -4.44
N LEU A 112 0.32 -3.15 -3.99
CA LEU A 112 0.23 -2.76 -2.59
C LEU A 112 -0.40 -1.38 -2.48
N HIS A 113 -1.49 -1.30 -1.72
CA HIS A 113 -2.02 -0.05 -1.22
C HIS A 113 -1.39 0.26 0.14
N ILE A 114 -0.95 1.50 0.32
CA ILE A 114 -0.46 2.00 1.60
C ILE A 114 -1.47 3.01 2.13
N THR A 115 -2.01 2.69 3.29
CA THR A 115 -2.86 3.55 4.12
C THR A 115 -2.29 3.64 5.53
N ARG A 116 -2.90 4.41 6.41
CA ARG A 116 -2.60 4.38 7.85
C ARG A 116 -3.83 3.90 8.61
N PRO A 117 -3.90 2.61 8.92
CA PRO A 117 -4.96 2.10 9.78
C PRO A 117 -4.75 2.56 11.22
N VAL A 118 -5.81 3.02 11.86
CA VAL A 118 -5.80 3.35 13.28
C VAL A 118 -6.70 2.37 14.00
N ARG A 119 -6.11 1.26 14.47
CA ARG A 119 -6.74 0.11 15.13
C ARG A 119 -7.61 -0.77 14.22
N TRP A 120 -8.06 -0.27 13.10
CA TRP A 120 -8.86 -0.96 12.09
C TRP A 120 -8.70 -0.24 10.76
N ASP A 121 -9.25 -0.77 9.70
CA ASP A 121 -9.26 -0.16 8.36
C ASP A 121 -10.01 1.19 8.39
N SER A 122 -9.29 2.25 8.62
CA SER A 122 -9.83 3.60 8.84
C SER A 122 -9.30 4.67 7.88
N ASP A 123 -8.51 4.25 6.91
CA ASP A 123 -8.06 5.04 5.75
C ASP A 123 -7.55 6.46 6.08
N HIS A 124 -6.66 6.57 7.06
CA HIS A 124 -6.05 7.85 7.40
C HIS A 124 -4.84 8.16 6.52
N VAL A 125 -4.48 9.44 6.50
CA VAL A 125 -3.27 9.92 5.80
C VAL A 125 -2.04 9.17 6.26
N VAL A 126 -1.28 8.65 5.32
CA VAL A 126 -0.01 7.96 5.56
C VAL A 126 0.99 8.89 6.23
N LEU A 127 1.58 8.44 7.33
CA LEU A 127 2.62 9.16 8.06
C LEU A 127 4.00 8.56 7.74
N PHE A 128 5.06 9.30 8.09
CA PHE A 128 6.44 8.81 8.04
C PHE A 128 6.76 8.08 9.35
N ASP A 129 6.00 7.04 9.64
CA ASP A 129 6.12 6.20 10.84
C ASP A 129 6.92 4.92 10.57
N ASP A 130 7.09 4.10 11.59
CA ASP A 130 7.92 2.91 11.51
C ASP A 130 7.29 1.83 10.63
N GLU A 131 5.97 1.72 10.59
CA GLU A 131 5.28 0.76 9.72
C GLU A 131 5.49 1.11 8.24
N THR A 132 5.26 2.38 7.86
CA THR A 132 5.49 2.86 6.50
C THR A 132 6.95 2.68 6.06
N LYS A 133 7.92 2.96 6.98
CA LYS A 133 9.34 2.74 6.70
C LYS A 133 9.66 1.27 6.50
N GLU A 134 9.10 0.38 7.33
CA GLU A 134 9.38 -1.06 7.24
C GLU A 134 8.79 -1.67 5.97
N LEU A 135 7.57 -1.30 5.58
CA LEU A 135 6.99 -1.67 4.29
C LEU A 135 7.92 -1.28 3.12
N CYS A 136 8.38 -0.03 3.10
CA CYS A 136 9.27 0.48 2.06
C CYS A 136 10.63 -0.21 2.06
N LYS A 137 11.19 -0.53 3.24
CA LYS A 137 12.44 -1.30 3.34
C LYS A 137 12.28 -2.70 2.77
N GLU A 138 11.18 -3.37 3.07
CA GLU A 138 10.95 -4.72 2.57
C GLU A 138 10.75 -4.74 1.06
N ILE A 139 10.04 -3.75 0.50
CA ILE A 139 9.92 -3.57 -0.95
C ILE A 139 11.30 -3.42 -1.60
N ALA A 140 12.16 -2.58 -1.03
CA ALA A 140 13.52 -2.37 -1.56
C ALA A 140 14.37 -3.65 -1.46
N ARG A 141 14.35 -4.34 -0.31
CA ARG A 141 15.08 -5.61 -0.07
C ARG A 141 14.68 -6.72 -1.04
N CYS A 142 13.41 -6.80 -1.38
CA CYS A 142 12.88 -7.80 -2.31
C CYS A 142 13.07 -7.45 -3.79
N GLY A 143 13.74 -6.34 -4.12
CA GLY A 143 13.85 -5.85 -5.51
C GLY A 143 12.50 -5.40 -6.08
N GLY A 144 11.57 -4.96 -5.21
CA GLY A 144 10.21 -4.58 -5.62
C GLY A 144 10.15 -3.31 -6.46
N LEU A 145 11.17 -2.45 -6.36
CA LEU A 145 11.24 -1.20 -7.11
C LEU A 145 11.53 -1.39 -8.62
N ASP A 146 11.95 -2.58 -9.02
CA ASP A 146 12.20 -2.93 -10.42
C ASP A 146 10.92 -3.33 -11.19
N GLY A 147 9.76 -2.89 -10.73
CA GLY A 147 8.46 -3.17 -11.34
C GLY A 147 7.79 -4.45 -10.85
N ARG A 148 8.26 -5.03 -9.75
CA ARG A 148 7.65 -6.19 -9.11
C ARG A 148 6.57 -5.83 -8.09
N VAL A 149 6.59 -4.59 -7.56
CA VAL A 149 5.59 -4.09 -6.62
C VAL A 149 5.00 -2.79 -7.14
N TYR A 150 3.72 -2.81 -7.46
CA TYR A 150 2.97 -1.62 -7.86
C TYR A 150 2.42 -0.94 -6.61
N LEU A 151 2.94 0.25 -6.31
CA LEU A 151 2.56 1.01 -5.13
C LEU A 151 1.48 2.03 -5.45
N ALA A 152 0.44 2.04 -4.65
CA ALA A 152 -0.57 3.10 -4.62
C ALA A 152 -0.86 3.53 -3.17
N LEU A 153 -1.55 4.64 -3.02
CA LEU A 153 -2.07 5.10 -1.74
C LEU A 153 -3.58 4.98 -1.76
N ASP A 154 -4.15 4.37 -0.73
CA ASP A 154 -5.59 4.23 -0.60
C ASP A 154 -6.05 4.79 0.74
N TYR A 155 -6.40 6.07 0.73
CA TYR A 155 -7.00 6.74 1.88
C TYR A 155 -7.75 8.00 1.46
N PHE A 156 -8.71 8.37 2.28
CA PHE A 156 -9.30 9.72 2.26
C PHE A 156 -9.54 10.15 3.70
N ASP A 157 -8.84 11.15 4.15
CA ASP A 157 -9.02 11.70 5.50
C ASP A 157 -9.89 12.96 5.40
N ALA A 158 -11.13 12.86 5.89
CA ALA A 158 -12.07 13.97 5.84
C ALA A 158 -11.78 15.07 6.88
N SER A 159 -10.86 14.83 7.80
CA SER A 159 -10.46 15.80 8.83
C SER A 159 -9.53 16.90 8.32
N VAL A 160 -8.96 16.71 7.11
CA VAL A 160 -8.02 17.65 6.51
C VAL A 160 -8.37 17.90 5.03
N ASN A 161 -7.81 18.97 4.47
CA ASN A 161 -7.96 19.22 3.03
C ASN A 161 -7.44 18.05 2.20
N ARG A 162 -8.22 17.58 1.24
CA ARG A 162 -7.91 16.41 0.40
C ARG A 162 -6.57 16.53 -0.34
N ILE A 163 -6.27 17.70 -0.91
CA ILE A 163 -5.01 17.91 -1.62
C ILE A 163 -3.84 17.87 -0.64
N ALA A 164 -4.00 18.50 0.53
CA ALA A 164 -2.97 18.44 1.58
C ALA A 164 -2.76 17.00 2.07
N ALA A 165 -3.84 16.22 2.23
CA ALA A 165 -3.75 14.81 2.58
C ALA A 165 -2.95 14.01 1.53
N TRP A 166 -3.27 14.17 0.25
CA TRP A 166 -2.56 13.48 -0.84
C TRP A 166 -1.08 13.88 -0.89
N VAL A 167 -0.77 15.16 -0.89
CA VAL A 167 0.62 15.63 -0.93
C VAL A 167 1.40 15.10 0.27
N THR A 168 0.81 15.12 1.47
CA THR A 168 1.45 14.62 2.68
C THR A 168 1.75 13.13 2.58
N GLY A 169 0.79 12.31 2.21
CA GLY A 169 0.96 10.87 2.12
C GLY A 169 1.96 10.47 1.04
N PHE A 170 1.86 11.02 -0.18
CA PHE A 170 2.84 10.76 -1.24
C PHE A 170 4.26 11.14 -0.81
N ARG A 171 4.44 12.30 -0.18
CA ARG A 171 5.75 12.72 0.33
C ARG A 171 6.28 11.77 1.42
N ASN A 172 5.40 11.26 2.29
CA ASN A 172 5.81 10.37 3.36
C ASN A 172 6.23 8.99 2.84
N VAL A 173 5.54 8.46 1.83
CA VAL A 173 5.97 7.22 1.16
C VAL A 173 7.29 7.46 0.39
N GLN A 174 7.44 8.57 -0.31
CA GLN A 174 8.70 8.91 -0.99
C GLN A 174 9.87 9.04 0.01
N LYS A 175 9.65 9.64 1.17
CA LYS A 175 10.65 9.68 2.26
C LYS A 175 10.99 8.27 2.74
N ALA A 176 9.99 7.42 2.92
CA ALA A 176 10.21 6.05 3.38
C ALA A 176 10.97 5.21 2.36
N LEU A 177 10.66 5.36 1.07
CA LEU A 177 11.42 4.71 -0.02
C LEU A 177 12.87 5.22 -0.09
N LEU A 178 13.08 6.54 0.01
CA LEU A 178 14.43 7.10 0.05
C LEU A 178 15.21 6.58 1.28
N ASN A 179 14.57 6.52 2.45
CA ASN A 179 15.17 5.96 3.65
C ASN A 179 15.53 4.47 3.46
N ALA A 180 14.65 3.71 2.81
CA ALA A 180 14.89 2.30 2.50
C ALA A 180 16.10 2.11 1.57
N LEU A 181 16.20 2.90 0.51
CA LEU A 181 17.33 2.87 -0.43
C LEU A 181 18.66 3.28 0.18
N LEU A 182 18.63 4.06 1.24
CA LEU A 182 19.83 4.48 2.00
C LEU A 182 20.18 3.51 3.14
N THR A 183 19.30 2.56 3.44
CA THR A 183 19.57 1.54 4.47
C THR A 183 20.58 0.52 3.91
N PRO A 184 21.72 0.30 4.60
CA PRO A 184 22.72 -0.67 4.16
C PRO A 184 22.14 -2.09 4.07
N ASP A 185 22.62 -2.87 3.12
CA ASP A 185 22.37 -4.31 3.10
C ASP A 185 23.12 -5.00 4.25
N MET A 186 22.41 -5.70 5.09
CA MET A 186 22.90 -6.43 6.26
C MET A 186 22.65 -7.94 6.16
N THR A 187 22.46 -8.44 4.94
CA THR A 187 22.18 -9.86 4.69
C THR A 187 23.36 -10.75 5.13
N ALA A 188 24.59 -10.24 5.00
CA ALA A 188 25.78 -10.99 5.43
C ALA A 188 25.81 -11.21 6.94
N GLU A 189 25.46 -10.21 7.75
CA GLU A 189 25.34 -10.30 9.21
C GLU A 189 24.24 -11.28 9.62
N GLN A 190 23.12 -11.24 8.95
CA GLN A 190 22.01 -12.18 9.18
C GLN A 190 22.43 -13.62 8.90
N ASN A 191 23.04 -13.88 7.76
CA ASN A 191 23.48 -15.20 7.34
C ASN A 191 24.60 -15.76 8.24
N ALA A 192 25.41 -14.89 8.82
CA ALA A 192 26.44 -15.26 9.79
C ALA A 192 25.87 -15.48 11.22
N GLY A 193 24.58 -15.23 11.45
CA GLY A 193 23.95 -15.32 12.77
C GLY A 193 24.34 -14.18 13.73
N ASN A 194 24.88 -13.08 13.23
CA ASN A 194 25.29 -11.92 14.01
C ASN A 194 24.10 -11.01 14.37
N PHE A 195 23.08 -11.58 14.98
CA PHE A 195 21.82 -10.88 15.27
C PHE A 195 21.96 -9.71 16.24
N THR A 196 22.94 -9.75 17.15
CA THR A 196 23.23 -8.62 18.05
C THR A 196 23.72 -7.41 17.27
N ASP A 197 24.70 -7.60 16.38
CA ASP A 197 25.23 -6.54 15.53
C ASP A 197 24.16 -5.98 14.59
N LEU A 198 23.34 -6.87 14.04
CA LEU A 198 22.22 -6.51 13.17
C LEU A 198 21.22 -5.60 13.91
N LEU A 199 20.80 -6.01 15.12
CA LEU A 199 19.88 -5.22 15.94
C LEU A 199 20.46 -3.83 16.26
N VAL A 200 21.67 -3.79 16.79
CA VAL A 200 22.33 -2.52 17.19
C VAL A 200 22.46 -1.56 16.01
N ARG A 201 22.95 -2.05 14.87
CA ARG A 201 23.11 -1.23 13.66
C ARG A 201 21.78 -0.70 13.13
N GLN A 202 20.74 -1.51 13.14
CA GLN A 202 19.41 -1.07 12.70
C GLN A 202 18.83 0.01 13.61
N GLU A 203 19.03 -0.08 14.93
CA GLU A 203 18.59 0.96 15.87
C GLU A 203 19.39 2.24 15.72
N GLU A 204 20.71 2.17 15.59
CA GLU A 204 21.56 3.35 15.39
C GLU A 204 21.24 4.11 14.09
N LEU A 205 20.85 3.39 13.01
CA LEU A 205 20.43 4.01 11.75
C LEU A 205 19.19 4.90 11.90
N LYS A 206 18.32 4.62 12.88
CA LYS A 206 17.10 5.42 13.12
C LYS A 206 17.40 6.84 13.58
N THR A 207 18.58 7.06 14.19
CA THR A 207 18.99 8.36 14.72
C THR A 207 19.84 9.18 13.74
N MET A 208 20.20 8.62 12.58
CA MET A 208 20.96 9.34 11.56
C MET A 208 20.15 10.51 10.96
N PRO A 209 20.78 11.66 10.71
CA PRO A 209 20.10 12.83 10.17
C PRO A 209 19.60 12.57 8.75
N PHE A 210 18.30 12.42 8.59
CA PHE A 210 17.65 12.16 7.31
C PHE A 210 17.11 13.45 6.65
N GLY A 211 16.82 14.48 7.45
CA GLY A 211 16.19 15.72 6.98
C GLY A 211 16.94 16.42 5.86
N GLU A 212 18.26 16.52 5.98
CA GLU A 212 19.11 17.14 4.96
C GLU A 212 19.18 16.34 3.65
N ILE A 213 19.16 15.02 3.75
CA ILE A 213 19.12 14.13 2.57
C ILE A 213 17.80 14.30 1.83
N TRP A 214 16.70 14.38 2.56
CA TRP A 214 15.39 14.65 1.99
C TRP A 214 15.34 16.04 1.34
N ALA A 215 15.87 17.05 1.97
CA ALA A 215 15.94 18.40 1.43
C ALA A 215 16.73 18.44 0.11
N GLU A 216 17.90 17.80 0.08
CA GLU A 216 18.70 17.69 -1.15
C GLU A 216 17.98 16.92 -2.26
N TYR A 217 17.30 15.82 -1.92
CA TYR A 217 16.45 15.10 -2.88
C TYR A 217 15.38 16.02 -3.48
N CYS A 218 14.67 16.78 -2.65
CA CYS A 218 13.67 17.74 -3.10
C CYS A 218 14.26 18.81 -4.04
N ARG A 219 15.44 19.37 -3.70
CA ARG A 219 16.14 20.35 -4.56
C ARG A 219 16.47 19.76 -5.93
N ARG A 220 16.99 18.54 -5.97
CA ARG A 220 17.28 17.85 -7.24
C ARG A 220 16.04 17.56 -8.08
N CYS A 221 14.91 17.29 -7.43
CA CYS A 221 13.65 17.07 -8.09
C CYS A 221 12.90 18.37 -8.46
N GLY A 222 13.39 19.53 -8.04
CA GLY A 222 12.73 20.83 -8.28
C GLY A 222 11.40 20.97 -7.53
N VAL A 223 11.26 20.33 -6.36
CA VAL A 223 10.04 20.37 -5.53
C VAL A 223 10.35 20.98 -4.15
N PRO A 224 9.34 21.55 -3.45
CA PRO A 224 9.52 22.14 -2.14
C PRO A 224 10.11 21.15 -1.11
N GLU A 225 11.07 21.62 -0.32
CA GLU A 225 11.80 20.79 0.66
C GLU A 225 10.96 20.42 1.87
N ASP A 226 10.21 21.38 2.39
CA ASP A 226 9.39 21.27 3.60
C ASP A 226 7.90 21.51 3.33
N GLY A 227 7.23 22.25 4.20
CA GLY A 227 5.84 22.67 4.04
C GLY A 227 5.60 23.85 3.07
N ALA A 228 6.60 24.28 2.28
CA ALA A 228 6.48 25.44 1.39
C ALA A 228 5.43 25.28 0.28
N TRP A 229 4.95 24.09 0.03
CA TRP A 229 3.80 23.79 -0.82
C TRP A 229 2.43 24.16 -0.20
N LEU A 230 2.34 24.24 1.13
CA LEU A 230 1.07 24.46 1.84
C LEU A 230 0.38 25.79 1.48
N PRO A 231 1.08 26.93 1.29
CA PRO A 231 0.45 28.16 0.83
C PRO A 231 -0.31 28.03 -0.50
N LEU A 232 0.14 27.16 -1.40
CA LEU A 232 -0.56 26.89 -2.67
C LEU A 232 -1.89 26.19 -2.44
N VAL A 233 -1.93 25.22 -1.51
CA VAL A 233 -3.17 24.54 -1.12
C VAL A 233 -4.15 25.54 -0.49
N ARG A 234 -3.68 26.40 0.42
CA ARG A 234 -4.52 27.43 1.05
C ARG A 234 -5.05 28.46 0.04
N ALA A 235 -4.24 28.83 -0.94
CA ALA A 235 -4.69 29.70 -2.02
C ALA A 235 -5.79 29.02 -2.86
N TYR A 236 -5.64 27.73 -3.13
CA TYR A 236 -6.67 26.94 -3.83
C TYR A 236 -7.97 26.84 -3.02
N GLU A 237 -7.87 26.56 -1.71
CA GLU A 237 -9.04 26.55 -0.81
C GLU A 237 -9.81 27.86 -0.92
N LYS A 238 -9.12 28.99 -0.70
CA LYS A 238 -9.73 30.32 -0.73
C LYS A 238 -10.31 30.69 -2.09
N ASN A 239 -9.54 30.49 -3.16
CA ASN A 239 -9.90 31.03 -4.46
C ASN A 239 -10.81 30.11 -5.27
N VAL A 240 -10.87 28.83 -4.95
CA VAL A 240 -11.62 27.82 -5.72
C VAL A 240 -12.69 27.14 -4.89
N LEU A 241 -12.37 26.62 -3.73
CA LEU A 241 -13.33 25.83 -2.94
C LEU A 241 -14.37 26.75 -2.27
N GLU A 242 -13.92 27.79 -1.57
CA GLU A 242 -14.82 28.74 -0.91
C GLU A 242 -15.65 29.55 -1.93
N ALA A 243 -15.14 29.77 -3.14
CA ALA A 243 -15.89 30.47 -4.20
C ALA A 243 -17.01 29.61 -4.83
N ARG A 244 -17.05 28.29 -4.52
CA ARG A 244 -18.10 27.36 -4.99
C ARG A 244 -19.18 27.09 -3.94
N ALA A 245 -18.93 27.50 -2.69
CA ALA A 245 -19.87 27.40 -1.58
C ALA A 245 -20.81 28.63 -1.56
#